data_aba88c73c65f20de80cd144537a59bc5
#
_entry.id   aba88c73c65f20de80cd144537a59bc5
#
_cell.length_a   1.000
_cell.length_b   1.000
_cell.length_c   1.000
_cell.angle_alpha   90.00
_cell.angle_beta   90.00
_cell.angle_gamma   90.00
#
_symmetry.space_group_name_H-M   'P 1'
#
loop_
_entity.id
_entity.type
_entity.pdbx_description
1 polymer ?
#
loop_
_entity_poly.entity_id
_entity_poly.type
_entity_poly.pdbx_seq_one_letter_code
_entity_poly.pdbx_strand_id
1 'polypeptide(L)'
;MAQTLEEMRYQLEEWLTQGFTSPEDRANYKALKEQYEDETLDYSFSKREITGQLELIITSRENDFPNLDEVTKVEYLDLVTQLDELDQEQANYYRKQLA
;
A
#
# COMPACT_ATOMS: atom_id res chain seq x y z
N MET A 1 -9.43 -18.37 -20.27
CA MET A 1 -10.24 -18.64 -19.09
C MET A 1 -9.91 -17.65 -17.99
N ALA A 2 -10.92 -17.17 -17.30
CA ALA A 2 -10.71 -16.27 -16.17
C ALA A 2 -10.08 -17.02 -15.01
N GLN A 3 -9.15 -16.38 -14.32
CA GLN A 3 -8.57 -16.92 -13.11
C GLN A 3 -9.63 -16.95 -12.00
N THR A 4 -9.55 -17.94 -11.13
CA THR A 4 -10.38 -17.94 -9.92
C THR A 4 -9.84 -16.90 -8.94
N LEU A 5 -10.65 -16.51 -7.97
CA LEU A 5 -10.22 -15.56 -6.95
C LEU A 5 -9.03 -16.09 -6.13
N GLU A 6 -8.99 -17.40 -5.88
CA GLU A 6 -7.86 -18.03 -5.20
C GLU A 6 -6.58 -17.94 -6.03
N GLU A 7 -6.67 -18.17 -7.34
CA GLU A 7 -5.52 -18.07 -8.23
C GLU A 7 -5.00 -16.65 -8.32
N MET A 8 -5.90 -15.66 -8.37
CA MET A 8 -5.52 -14.25 -8.37
C MET A 8 -4.78 -13.90 -7.10
N ARG A 9 -5.32 -14.29 -5.96
CA ARG A 9 -4.71 -14.04 -4.65
C ARG A 9 -3.34 -14.68 -4.53
N TYR A 10 -3.23 -15.92 -4.97
CA TYR A 10 -1.95 -16.65 -4.97
C TYR A 10 -0.91 -15.91 -5.81
N GLN A 11 -1.28 -15.48 -7.01
CA GLN A 11 -0.36 -14.77 -7.89
C GLN A 11 0.08 -13.43 -7.29
N LEU A 12 -0.86 -12.70 -6.68
CA LEU A 12 -0.53 -11.43 -6.02
C LEU A 12 0.44 -11.63 -4.85
N GLU A 13 0.18 -12.65 -4.02
CA GLU A 13 1.07 -12.98 -2.90
C GLU A 13 2.45 -13.42 -3.39
N GLU A 14 2.52 -14.17 -4.48
CA GLU A 14 3.78 -14.62 -5.05
C GLU A 14 4.64 -13.44 -5.50
N TRP A 15 4.04 -12.48 -6.20
CA TRP A 15 4.76 -11.28 -6.60
C TRP A 15 5.30 -10.49 -5.40
N LEU A 16 4.51 -10.37 -4.34
CA LEU A 16 4.93 -9.66 -3.13
C LEU A 16 6.06 -10.40 -2.40
N THR A 17 6.04 -11.72 -2.43
CA THR A 17 7.06 -12.54 -1.76
C THR A 17 8.36 -12.58 -2.55
N GLN A 18 8.27 -12.79 -3.87
CA GLN A 18 9.45 -12.94 -4.72
C GLN A 18 9.96 -11.61 -5.29
N GLY A 19 9.12 -10.59 -5.30
CA GLY A 19 9.46 -9.29 -5.88
C GLY A 19 9.17 -9.24 -7.37
N PHE A 20 9.35 -8.06 -7.93
CA PHE A 20 9.11 -7.84 -9.35
C PHE A 20 10.43 -7.93 -10.10
N THR A 21 10.44 -8.73 -11.16
CA THR A 21 11.65 -8.94 -11.96
C THR A 21 11.70 -8.02 -13.19
N SER A 22 10.59 -7.35 -13.51
CA SER A 22 10.52 -6.44 -14.65
C SER A 22 9.42 -5.40 -14.44
N PRO A 23 9.46 -4.28 -15.20
CA PRO A 23 8.35 -3.30 -15.17
C PRO A 23 7.02 -3.92 -15.59
N GLU A 24 7.04 -4.94 -16.45
CA GLU A 24 5.84 -5.64 -16.88
C GLU A 24 5.18 -6.38 -15.72
N ASP A 25 5.98 -7.02 -14.86
CA ASP A 25 5.47 -7.71 -13.68
C ASP A 25 4.74 -6.74 -12.74
N ARG A 26 5.31 -5.55 -12.57
CA ARG A 26 4.68 -4.53 -11.73
C ARG A 26 3.36 -4.05 -12.31
N ALA A 27 3.31 -3.84 -13.62
CA ALA A 27 2.08 -3.45 -14.31
C ALA A 27 1.02 -4.54 -14.23
N ASN A 28 1.44 -5.80 -14.40
CA ASN A 28 0.54 -6.95 -14.28
C ASN A 28 0.00 -7.11 -12.86
N TYR A 29 0.85 -6.89 -11.86
CA TYR A 29 0.44 -6.91 -10.46
C TYR A 29 -0.64 -5.86 -10.21
N LYS A 30 -0.41 -4.64 -10.67
CA LYS A 30 -1.36 -3.55 -10.46
C LYS A 30 -2.71 -3.86 -11.10
N ALA A 31 -2.71 -4.35 -12.34
CA ALA A 31 -3.93 -4.68 -13.06
C ALA A 31 -4.70 -5.80 -12.37
N LEU A 32 -4.00 -6.86 -11.98
CA LEU A 32 -4.62 -8.00 -11.31
C LEU A 32 -5.13 -7.63 -9.93
N LYS A 33 -4.40 -6.78 -9.20
CA LYS A 33 -4.82 -6.30 -7.89
C LYS A 33 -6.12 -5.52 -7.99
N GLU A 34 -6.23 -4.61 -8.96
CA GLU A 34 -7.45 -3.84 -9.18
C GLU A 34 -8.64 -4.75 -9.50
N GLN A 35 -8.43 -5.74 -10.34
CA GLN A 35 -9.48 -6.70 -10.68
C GLN A 35 -9.92 -7.50 -9.46
N TYR A 36 -8.97 -8.01 -8.68
CA TYR A 36 -9.26 -8.77 -7.47
C TYR A 36 -10.02 -7.93 -6.45
N GLU A 37 -9.58 -6.70 -6.23
CA GLU A 37 -10.24 -5.79 -5.28
C GLU A 37 -11.66 -5.45 -5.72
N ASP A 38 -11.87 -5.21 -7.02
CA ASP A 38 -13.21 -4.92 -7.55
C ASP A 38 -14.17 -6.09 -7.36
N GLU A 39 -13.69 -7.32 -7.54
CA GLU A 39 -14.53 -8.49 -7.43
C GLU A 39 -14.80 -8.93 -5.99
N THR A 40 -13.84 -8.72 -5.10
CA THR A 40 -13.95 -9.19 -3.70
C THR A 40 -14.28 -8.10 -2.71
N LEU A 41 -14.05 -6.84 -3.05
CA LEU A 41 -14.09 -5.69 -2.14
C LEU A 41 -13.10 -5.85 -0.98
N ASP A 42 -12.06 -6.65 -1.20
CA ASP A 42 -10.98 -6.87 -0.25
C ASP A 42 -9.79 -6.02 -0.67
N TYR A 43 -9.52 -4.95 0.06
CA TYR A 43 -8.47 -3.97 -0.25
C TYR A 43 -7.20 -4.20 0.55
N SER A 44 -7.01 -5.42 1.08
CA SER A 44 -5.84 -5.72 1.91
C SER A 44 -4.52 -5.52 1.20
N PHE A 45 -4.44 -5.80 -0.11
CA PHE A 45 -3.21 -5.58 -0.88
C PHE A 45 -2.90 -4.10 -1.03
N SER A 46 -3.90 -3.27 -1.33
CA SER A 46 -3.71 -1.83 -1.42
C SER A 46 -3.34 -1.23 -0.07
N LYS A 47 -3.98 -1.68 1.01
CA LYS A 47 -3.65 -1.23 2.36
C LYS A 47 -2.22 -1.59 2.73
N ARG A 48 -1.80 -2.82 2.43
CA ARG A 48 -0.43 -3.29 2.70
C ARG A 48 0.59 -2.41 1.98
N GLU A 49 0.31 -2.06 0.73
CA GLU A 49 1.19 -1.23 -0.08
C GLU A 49 1.33 0.17 0.51
N ILE A 50 0.20 0.80 0.87
CA ILE A 50 0.19 2.14 1.44
C ILE A 50 0.86 2.16 2.83
N THR A 51 0.51 1.20 3.70
CA THR A 51 1.11 1.13 5.04
C THR A 51 2.60 0.83 4.97
N GLY A 52 3.02 0.02 3.98
CA GLY A 52 4.43 -0.24 3.76
C GLY A 52 5.22 1.01 3.43
N GLN A 53 4.66 1.88 2.59
CA GLN A 53 5.28 3.16 2.26
C GLN A 53 5.31 4.10 3.46
N LEU A 54 4.24 4.14 4.25
CA LEU A 54 4.20 4.95 5.48
C LEU A 54 5.26 4.49 6.48
N GLU A 55 5.34 3.18 6.70
CA GLU A 55 6.35 2.61 7.61
C GLU A 55 7.77 2.89 7.12
N LEU A 56 7.98 2.88 5.82
CA LEU A 56 9.29 3.19 5.25
C LEU A 56 9.69 4.64 5.57
N ILE A 57 8.76 5.57 5.45
CA ILE A 57 9.02 6.98 5.81
C ILE A 57 9.36 7.09 7.30
N ILE A 58 8.58 6.45 8.16
CA ILE A 58 8.79 6.47 9.61
C ILE A 58 10.17 5.89 9.95
N THR A 59 10.50 4.74 9.37
CA THR A 59 11.76 4.06 9.64
C THR A 59 12.96 4.85 9.14
N SER A 60 12.85 5.45 7.95
CA SER A 60 13.94 6.24 7.37
C SER A 60 14.19 7.53 8.14
N ARG A 61 13.23 7.99 8.93
CA ARG A 61 13.33 9.23 9.72
C ARG A 61 13.26 8.94 11.23
N GLU A 62 13.75 7.80 11.65
CA GLU A 62 13.61 7.29 13.01
C GLU A 62 13.94 8.31 14.09
N ASN A 63 15.00 9.09 13.92
CA ASN A 63 15.43 10.08 14.89
C ASN A 63 14.75 11.46 14.73
N ASP A 64 14.23 11.73 13.53
CA ASP A 64 13.67 13.05 13.21
C ASP A 64 12.15 13.04 13.09
N PHE A 65 11.54 11.85 13.00
CA PHE A 65 10.10 11.78 12.95
C PHE A 65 9.50 12.21 14.29
N PRO A 66 8.48 13.08 14.32
CA PRO A 66 7.65 13.52 13.20
C PRO A 66 8.12 14.81 12.48
N ASN A 67 9.34 15.26 12.69
CA ASN A 67 9.85 16.48 12.06
C ASN A 67 10.25 16.20 10.61
N LEU A 68 9.26 16.18 9.73
CA LEU A 68 9.47 15.91 8.32
C LEU A 68 9.64 17.22 7.55
N ASP A 69 10.45 17.20 6.48
CA ASP A 69 10.49 18.31 5.55
C ASP A 69 9.16 18.43 4.80
N GLU A 70 8.91 19.58 4.18
CA GLU A 70 7.62 19.85 3.54
C GLU A 70 7.25 18.81 2.48
N VAL A 71 8.19 18.40 1.65
CA VAL A 71 7.93 17.43 0.59
C VAL A 71 7.55 16.08 1.16
N THR A 72 8.32 15.58 2.13
CA THR A 72 8.05 14.29 2.77
C THR A 72 6.75 14.33 3.56
N LYS A 73 6.47 15.45 4.21
CA LYS A 73 5.22 15.62 4.96
C LYS A 73 4.01 15.54 4.03
N VAL A 74 4.07 16.20 2.87
CA VAL A 74 3.00 16.15 1.88
C VAL A 74 2.80 14.72 1.39
N GLU A 75 3.89 13.99 1.11
CA GLU A 75 3.81 12.59 0.71
C GLU A 75 3.16 11.73 1.78
N TYR A 76 3.56 11.92 3.03
CA TYR A 76 3.00 11.18 4.16
C TYR A 76 1.50 11.42 4.29
N LEU A 77 1.08 12.69 4.26
CA LEU A 77 -0.34 13.05 4.39
C LEU A 77 -1.17 12.56 3.20
N ASP A 78 -0.59 12.56 2.00
CA ASP A 78 -1.25 12.03 0.82
C ASP A 78 -1.51 10.52 0.96
N LEU A 79 -0.50 9.78 1.45
CA LEU A 79 -0.65 8.35 1.72
C LEU A 79 -1.70 8.09 2.80
N VAL A 80 -1.73 8.92 3.84
CA VAL A 80 -2.75 8.81 4.89
C VAL A 80 -4.14 9.05 4.32
N THR A 81 -4.29 10.01 3.41
CA THR A 81 -5.57 10.28 2.76
C THR A 81 -6.02 9.09 1.91
N GLN A 82 -5.10 8.47 1.18
CA GLN A 82 -5.41 7.26 0.42
C GLN A 82 -5.82 6.11 1.33
N LEU A 83 -5.13 5.95 2.45
CA LEU A 83 -5.46 4.91 3.41
C LEU A 83 -6.82 5.15 4.07
N ASP A 84 -7.17 6.41 4.33
CA ASP A 84 -8.43 6.80 4.94
C ASP A 84 -9.63 6.31 4.11
N GLU A 85 -9.50 6.27 2.80
CA GLU A 85 -10.55 5.77 1.91
C GLU A 85 -10.77 4.26 2.06
N LEU A 86 -9.73 3.54 2.52
CA LEU A 86 -9.77 2.08 2.67
C LEU A 86 -9.97 1.63 4.11
N ASP A 87 -9.34 2.33 5.06
CA ASP A 87 -9.37 1.97 6.47
C ASP A 87 -9.11 3.21 7.32
N GLN A 88 -10.19 3.80 7.81
CA GLN A 88 -10.13 5.04 8.57
C GLN A 88 -9.38 4.89 9.89
N GLU A 89 -9.49 3.75 10.55
CA GLU A 89 -8.81 3.51 11.82
C GLU A 89 -7.29 3.51 11.65
N GLN A 90 -6.80 2.82 10.63
CA GLN A 90 -5.36 2.80 10.33
C GLN A 90 -4.87 4.18 9.89
N ALA A 91 -5.67 4.89 9.08
CA ALA A 91 -5.32 6.23 8.66
C ALA A 91 -5.18 7.16 9.86
N ASN A 92 -6.09 7.07 10.83
CA ASN A 92 -6.03 7.87 12.04
C ASN A 92 -4.79 7.54 12.90
N TYR A 93 -4.42 6.26 12.94
CA TYR A 93 -3.20 5.85 13.63
C TYR A 93 -1.97 6.57 13.05
N TYR A 94 -1.82 6.56 11.73
CA TYR A 94 -0.68 7.21 11.09
C TYR A 94 -0.77 8.73 11.16
N ARG A 95 -1.97 9.30 11.12
CA ARG A 95 -2.17 10.74 11.27
C ARG A 95 -1.70 11.22 12.64
N LYS A 96 -1.95 10.42 13.68
CA LYS A 96 -1.53 10.74 15.05
C LYS A 96 -0.02 10.70 15.24
N GLN A 97 0.69 9.95 14.40
CA GLN A 97 2.14 9.88 14.48
C GLN A 97 2.80 11.23 14.17
N LEU A 98 2.13 12.09 13.39
CA LEU A 98 2.61 13.42 13.06
C LEU A 98 2.24 14.48 14.11
N ALA A 99 1.31 14.18 14.96
CA ALA A 99 0.80 15.14 15.94
C ALA A 99 1.80 15.40 17.07
#